data_54c8543ac7b5dd1076fdf53bc4ee9b9b
#
_entry.id   54c8543ac7b5dd1076fdf53bc4ee9b9b
#
_cell.length_a   1.000
_cell.length_b   1.000
_cell.length_c   1.000
_cell.angle_alpha   90.00
_cell.angle_beta   90.00
_cell.angle_gamma   90.00
#
_symmetry.space_group_name_H-M   'P 1'
#
loop_
_entity.id
_entity.type
_entity.pdbx_description
1 polymer ?
#
loop_
_entity_poly.entity_id
_entity_poly.type
_entity_poly.pdbx_seq_one_letter_code
_entity_poly.pdbx_strand_id
1 'polypeptide(L)'
;MVDVLAGYDLSGQVAVLTGAGSGIGKASALTLAAAGAIIVGGDIDEAAAQATADEIRDSGGSASAVRTDVTSRAQVDALIDGAVASHGRIDIMGNIAGIPHNKMVAEVTDDEFERILAINMKSVFYGCQGAIRHMIPQGSGNIINISSGAIDTPAPTLACYAMTKAAVAMLTKTLATEVGPEGIRVNAIAPGVIHTNFSRHNYTDAEGNEDPERVEKYKKRFGSMAPLRRVGEAQDVADTLLFLCSTGASFMTGQILRPNGGAAMPW
;
A
#
# COMPACT_ATOMS: atom_id res chain seq x y z
N MET A 1 33.63 -4.81 7.99
CA MET A 1 32.53 -4.16 8.72
C MET A 1 31.30 -4.33 7.86
N VAL A 2 30.18 -4.83 8.38
CA VAL A 2 28.94 -4.93 7.61
C VAL A 2 28.37 -3.53 7.46
N ASP A 3 28.16 -3.09 6.22
CA ASP A 3 27.45 -1.82 5.95
C ASP A 3 25.95 -2.10 6.02
N VAL A 4 25.35 -1.79 7.16
CA VAL A 4 23.90 -2.01 7.40
C VAL A 4 23.06 -1.11 6.51
N LEU A 5 23.52 0.09 6.17
CA LEU A 5 22.77 1.05 5.36
C LEU A 5 22.74 0.65 3.89
N ALA A 6 23.77 -0.04 3.38
CA ALA A 6 23.78 -0.57 2.02
C ALA A 6 22.63 -1.55 1.76
N GLY A 7 22.09 -2.19 2.79
CA GLY A 7 20.92 -3.05 2.68
C GLY A 7 19.61 -2.32 2.31
N TYR A 8 19.55 -1.02 2.56
CA TYR A 8 18.42 -0.15 2.27
C TYR A 8 18.61 0.71 1.00
N ASP A 9 19.75 0.58 0.33
CA ASP A 9 19.98 1.24 -0.95
C ASP A 9 19.16 0.56 -2.06
N LEU A 10 18.24 1.31 -2.65
CA LEU A 10 17.38 0.88 -3.75
C LEU A 10 17.79 1.53 -5.09
N SER A 11 19.01 2.06 -5.18
CA SER A 11 19.52 2.71 -6.38
C SER A 11 19.41 1.80 -7.61
N GLY A 12 18.82 2.32 -8.68
CA GLY A 12 18.58 1.58 -9.92
C GLY A 12 17.39 0.61 -9.90
N GLN A 13 16.67 0.49 -8.77
CA GLN A 13 15.42 -0.27 -8.72
C GLN A 13 14.24 0.58 -9.17
N VAL A 14 13.29 -0.04 -9.84
CA VAL A 14 12.05 0.59 -10.33
C VAL A 14 10.87 0.12 -9.47
N ALA A 15 10.20 1.08 -8.82
CA ALA A 15 9.04 0.84 -7.98
C ALA A 15 7.77 1.38 -8.65
N VAL A 16 6.81 0.50 -8.92
CA VAL A 16 5.47 0.86 -9.37
C VAL A 16 4.53 0.84 -8.18
N LEU A 17 3.87 1.97 -7.89
CA LEU A 17 2.99 2.12 -6.73
C LEU A 17 1.60 2.57 -7.16
N THR A 18 0.55 1.88 -6.72
CA THR A 18 -0.84 2.36 -6.87
C THR A 18 -1.26 3.18 -5.67
N GLY A 19 -2.12 4.19 -5.86
CA GLY A 19 -2.53 5.09 -4.78
C GLY A 19 -1.42 6.06 -4.35
N ALA A 20 -0.53 6.44 -5.27
CA ALA A 20 0.67 7.22 -4.98
C ALA A 20 0.40 8.70 -4.68
N GLY A 21 -0.82 9.20 -4.88
CA GLY A 21 -1.16 10.62 -4.71
C GLY A 21 -1.36 11.04 -3.26
N SER A 22 -1.60 10.12 -2.32
CA SER A 22 -1.93 10.51 -0.94
C SER A 22 -1.58 9.43 0.09
N GLY A 23 -1.64 9.82 1.38
CA GLY A 23 -1.56 8.92 2.53
C GLY A 23 -0.37 7.96 2.49
N ILE A 24 -0.63 6.68 2.67
CA ILE A 24 0.40 5.63 2.69
C ILE A 24 1.14 5.56 1.35
N GLY A 25 0.42 5.71 0.22
CA GLY A 25 1.03 5.63 -1.11
C GLY A 25 2.04 6.76 -1.35
N LYS A 26 1.65 8.00 -1.04
CA LYS A 26 2.56 9.16 -1.11
C LYS A 26 3.78 8.97 -0.19
N ALA A 27 3.56 8.64 1.08
CA ALA A 27 4.65 8.42 2.03
C ALA A 27 5.61 7.31 1.56
N SER A 28 5.06 6.20 1.02
CA SER A 28 5.86 5.11 0.48
C SER A 28 6.67 5.55 -0.74
N ALA A 29 6.08 6.33 -1.66
CA ALA A 29 6.77 6.86 -2.83
C ALA A 29 7.96 7.74 -2.43
N LEU A 30 7.75 8.69 -1.51
CA LEU A 30 8.81 9.56 -1.00
C LEU A 30 9.91 8.76 -0.29
N THR A 31 9.54 7.79 0.53
CA THR A 31 10.50 6.96 1.30
C THR A 31 11.34 6.08 0.39
N LEU A 32 10.74 5.41 -0.61
CA LEU A 32 11.48 4.59 -1.56
C LEU A 32 12.36 5.45 -2.48
N ALA A 33 11.89 6.62 -2.90
CA ALA A 33 12.70 7.56 -3.69
C ALA A 33 13.91 8.06 -2.90
N ALA A 34 13.74 8.39 -1.62
CA ALA A 34 14.84 8.77 -0.74
C ALA A 34 15.88 7.65 -0.55
N ALA A 35 15.46 6.38 -0.67
CA ALA A 35 16.35 5.21 -0.72
C ALA A 35 16.95 4.93 -2.11
N GLY A 36 16.70 5.79 -3.11
CA GLY A 36 17.29 5.72 -4.45
C GLY A 36 16.45 5.03 -5.53
N ALA A 37 15.23 4.58 -5.21
CA ALA A 37 14.37 3.96 -6.21
C ALA A 37 13.81 4.97 -7.22
N ILE A 38 13.61 4.54 -8.45
CA ILE A 38 12.83 5.24 -9.48
C ILE A 38 11.35 4.93 -9.24
N ILE A 39 10.51 5.96 -9.08
CA ILE A 39 9.11 5.79 -8.77
C ILE A 39 8.22 5.99 -10.00
N VAL A 40 7.33 5.03 -10.26
CA VAL A 40 6.23 5.18 -11.22
C VAL A 40 4.92 5.11 -10.44
N GLY A 41 4.33 6.26 -10.15
CA GLY A 41 3.15 6.40 -9.31
C GLY A 41 1.86 6.42 -10.10
N GLY A 42 0.94 5.49 -9.84
CA GLY A 42 -0.42 5.48 -10.37
C GLY A 42 -1.44 5.96 -9.35
N ASP A 43 -2.32 6.86 -9.74
CA ASP A 43 -3.48 7.28 -8.94
C ASP A 43 -4.64 7.67 -9.84
N ILE A 44 -5.87 7.57 -9.34
CA ILE A 44 -7.05 8.08 -10.04
C ILE A 44 -7.06 9.62 -10.04
N ASP A 45 -6.52 10.22 -9.00
CA ASP A 45 -6.23 11.65 -8.90
C ASP A 45 -4.84 11.94 -9.48
N GLU A 46 -4.82 12.24 -10.77
CA GLU A 46 -3.58 12.52 -11.51
C GLU A 46 -2.83 13.72 -10.93
N ALA A 47 -3.53 14.75 -10.50
CA ALA A 47 -2.91 15.95 -9.94
C ALA A 47 -2.20 15.65 -8.62
N ALA A 48 -2.81 14.83 -7.75
CA ALA A 48 -2.18 14.41 -6.51
C ALA A 48 -0.95 13.51 -6.74
N ALA A 49 -1.03 12.58 -7.70
CA ALA A 49 0.12 11.74 -8.08
C ALA A 49 1.24 12.59 -8.69
N GLN A 50 0.90 13.56 -9.53
CA GLN A 50 1.86 14.48 -10.13
C GLN A 50 2.56 15.33 -9.06
N ALA A 51 1.83 15.87 -8.10
CA ALA A 51 2.40 16.62 -6.98
C ALA A 51 3.39 15.78 -6.15
N THR A 52 3.10 14.48 -5.93
CA THR A 52 4.03 13.56 -5.30
C THR A 52 5.29 13.34 -6.13
N ALA A 53 5.14 13.16 -7.45
CA ALA A 53 6.27 12.99 -8.35
C ALA A 53 7.14 14.26 -8.45
N ASP A 54 6.52 15.46 -8.42
CA ASP A 54 7.23 16.74 -8.39
C ASP A 54 8.06 16.88 -7.11
N GLU A 55 7.48 16.59 -5.95
CA GLU A 55 8.16 16.63 -4.66
C GLU A 55 9.40 15.70 -4.62
N ILE A 56 9.28 14.51 -5.22
CA ILE A 56 10.42 13.58 -5.35
C ILE A 56 11.51 14.18 -6.25
N ARG A 57 11.15 14.75 -7.40
CA ARG A 57 12.10 15.35 -8.34
C ARG A 57 12.78 16.59 -7.76
N ASP A 58 12.04 17.42 -7.04
CA ASP A 58 12.57 18.61 -6.36
C ASP A 58 13.57 18.22 -5.26
N SER A 59 13.42 17.03 -4.68
CA SER A 59 14.37 16.44 -3.72
C SER A 59 15.55 15.70 -4.40
N GLY A 60 15.65 15.73 -5.73
CA GLY A 60 16.75 15.11 -6.50
C GLY A 60 16.51 13.63 -6.85
N GLY A 61 15.33 13.08 -6.55
CA GLY A 61 14.93 11.71 -6.93
C GLY A 61 14.38 11.62 -8.36
N SER A 62 13.98 10.42 -8.75
CA SER A 62 13.39 10.15 -10.07
C SER A 62 11.95 9.62 -9.89
N ALA A 63 10.98 10.32 -10.46
CA ALA A 63 9.59 9.90 -10.39
C ALA A 63 8.77 10.36 -11.59
N SER A 64 7.76 9.57 -11.93
CA SER A 64 6.70 9.88 -12.88
C SER A 64 5.33 9.53 -12.29
N ALA A 65 4.29 10.21 -12.79
CA ALA A 65 2.91 9.98 -12.40
C ALA A 65 2.07 9.57 -13.62
N VAL A 66 1.13 8.65 -13.40
CA VAL A 66 0.22 8.17 -14.43
C VAL A 66 -1.19 8.11 -13.85
N ARG A 67 -2.17 8.74 -14.51
CA ARG A 67 -3.57 8.56 -14.12
C ARG A 67 -3.97 7.09 -14.28
N THR A 68 -4.37 6.47 -13.17
CA THR A 68 -4.67 5.03 -13.15
C THR A 68 -5.92 4.75 -12.32
N ASP A 69 -6.97 4.30 -12.97
CA ASP A 69 -8.11 3.69 -12.29
C ASP A 69 -7.78 2.20 -12.06
N VAL A 70 -7.54 1.84 -10.80
CA VAL A 70 -7.16 0.48 -10.42
C VAL A 70 -8.28 -0.55 -10.62
N THR A 71 -9.52 -0.13 -10.84
CA THR A 71 -10.62 -1.03 -11.21
C THR A 71 -10.54 -1.49 -12.66
N SER A 72 -9.80 -0.74 -13.50
CA SER A 72 -9.52 -1.07 -14.89
C SER A 72 -8.24 -1.89 -15.01
N ARG A 73 -8.38 -3.18 -15.30
CA ARG A 73 -7.24 -4.04 -15.56
C ARG A 73 -6.30 -3.45 -16.62
N ALA A 74 -6.86 -2.93 -17.71
CA ALA A 74 -6.05 -2.37 -18.80
C ALA A 74 -5.20 -1.17 -18.34
N GLN A 75 -5.70 -0.34 -17.42
CA GLN A 75 -4.93 0.79 -16.89
C GLN A 75 -3.84 0.34 -15.91
N VAL A 76 -4.10 -0.69 -15.08
CA VAL A 76 -3.08 -1.28 -14.21
C VAL A 76 -1.98 -1.94 -15.05
N ASP A 77 -2.34 -2.71 -16.07
CA ASP A 77 -1.38 -3.29 -16.99
C ASP A 77 -0.57 -2.20 -17.70
N ALA A 78 -1.19 -1.14 -18.21
CA ALA A 78 -0.52 -0.02 -18.86
C ALA A 78 0.45 0.74 -17.94
N LEU A 79 0.12 0.90 -16.66
CA LEU A 79 1.02 1.49 -15.66
C LEU A 79 2.30 0.66 -15.52
N ILE A 80 2.16 -0.66 -15.38
CA ILE A 80 3.28 -1.58 -15.19
C ILE A 80 4.11 -1.72 -16.48
N ASP A 81 3.44 -1.95 -17.61
CA ASP A 81 4.10 -2.11 -18.91
C ASP A 81 4.83 -0.82 -19.31
N GLY A 82 4.26 0.35 -19.01
CA GLY A 82 4.88 1.65 -19.23
C GLY A 82 6.15 1.86 -18.38
N ALA A 83 6.14 1.40 -17.13
CA ALA A 83 7.33 1.44 -16.27
C ALA A 83 8.45 0.56 -16.85
N VAL A 84 8.11 -0.66 -17.28
CA VAL A 84 9.09 -1.57 -17.90
C VAL A 84 9.59 -1.03 -19.25
N ALA A 85 8.72 -0.47 -20.07
CA ALA A 85 9.13 0.13 -21.35
C ALA A 85 10.10 1.31 -21.16
N SER A 86 9.90 2.11 -20.10
CA SER A 86 10.72 3.30 -19.83
C SER A 86 12.04 2.99 -19.13
N HIS A 87 12.08 1.97 -18.28
CA HIS A 87 13.21 1.69 -17.38
C HIS A 87 13.80 0.28 -17.55
N GLY A 88 13.23 -0.55 -18.43
CA GLY A 88 13.71 -1.90 -18.73
C GLY A 88 13.41 -2.97 -17.66
N ARG A 89 12.80 -2.59 -16.53
CA ARG A 89 12.57 -3.48 -15.38
C ARG A 89 11.45 -3.02 -14.47
N ILE A 90 10.98 -3.92 -13.61
CA ILE A 90 10.17 -3.63 -12.42
C ILE A 90 10.70 -4.46 -11.26
N ASP A 91 11.12 -3.81 -10.18
CA ASP A 91 11.69 -4.46 -8.99
C ASP A 91 10.70 -4.53 -7.83
N ILE A 92 9.88 -3.49 -7.70
CA ILE A 92 8.94 -3.35 -6.60
C ILE A 92 7.56 -3.04 -7.18
N MET A 93 6.55 -3.84 -6.79
CA MET A 93 5.13 -3.55 -7.00
C MET A 93 4.45 -3.28 -5.67
N GLY A 94 4.02 -2.05 -5.43
CA GLY A 94 3.25 -1.66 -4.25
C GLY A 94 1.76 -1.53 -4.58
N ASN A 95 0.96 -2.51 -4.17
CA ASN A 95 -0.50 -2.47 -4.29
C ASN A 95 -1.08 -1.76 -3.08
N ILE A 96 -1.17 -0.41 -3.13
CA ILE A 96 -1.51 0.43 -1.98
C ILE A 96 -2.91 1.03 -2.09
N ALA A 97 -3.39 1.30 -3.30
CA ALA A 97 -4.72 1.87 -3.53
C ALA A 97 -5.83 1.11 -2.80
N GLY A 98 -6.75 1.85 -2.22
CA GLY A 98 -7.88 1.27 -1.51
C GLY A 98 -8.81 2.33 -0.94
N ILE A 99 -10.04 1.91 -0.61
CA ILE A 99 -11.06 2.77 -0.01
C ILE A 99 -11.61 2.16 1.27
N PRO A 100 -12.10 2.98 2.23
CA PRO A 100 -12.87 2.48 3.36
C PRO A 100 -14.26 2.05 2.91
N HIS A 101 -14.89 1.19 3.73
CA HIS A 101 -16.31 0.90 3.64
C HIS A 101 -16.83 0.61 5.05
N ASN A 102 -17.83 1.39 5.47
CA ASN A 102 -18.39 1.34 6.81
C ASN A 102 -19.91 1.27 6.72
N LYS A 103 -20.48 0.05 6.71
CA LYS A 103 -21.91 -0.17 6.64
C LYS A 103 -22.29 -1.51 7.26
N MET A 104 -23.43 -1.58 7.91
CA MET A 104 -23.95 -2.86 8.44
C MET A 104 -24.27 -3.79 7.26
N VAL A 105 -23.98 -5.08 7.42
CA VAL A 105 -24.15 -6.08 6.34
C VAL A 105 -25.55 -6.07 5.75
N ALA A 106 -26.56 -5.91 6.59
CA ALA A 106 -27.96 -5.89 6.15
C ALA A 106 -28.33 -4.67 5.26
N GLU A 107 -27.47 -3.65 5.21
CA GLU A 107 -27.72 -2.39 4.52
C GLU A 107 -26.84 -2.21 3.27
N VAL A 108 -25.88 -3.11 3.06
CA VAL A 108 -24.95 -3.04 1.93
C VAL A 108 -25.70 -3.36 0.63
N THR A 109 -25.57 -2.47 -0.35
CA THR A 109 -26.12 -2.73 -1.69
C THR A 109 -25.10 -3.54 -2.54
N ASP A 110 -25.61 -4.19 -3.60
CA ASP A 110 -24.76 -4.94 -4.53
C ASP A 110 -23.72 -4.02 -5.19
N ASP A 111 -24.08 -2.79 -5.57
CA ASP A 111 -23.16 -1.82 -6.16
C ASP A 111 -22.03 -1.42 -5.21
N GLU A 112 -22.34 -1.20 -3.92
CA GLU A 112 -21.33 -0.91 -2.90
C GLU A 112 -20.40 -2.10 -2.71
N PHE A 113 -20.94 -3.31 -2.68
CA PHE A 113 -20.17 -4.54 -2.53
C PHE A 113 -19.24 -4.76 -3.74
N GLU A 114 -19.76 -4.66 -4.97
CA GLU A 114 -18.94 -4.78 -6.18
C GLU A 114 -17.85 -3.69 -6.25
N ARG A 115 -18.16 -2.47 -5.86
CA ARG A 115 -17.21 -1.37 -5.84
C ARG A 115 -16.05 -1.63 -4.87
N ILE A 116 -16.33 -2.08 -3.64
CA ILE A 116 -15.27 -2.37 -2.66
C ILE A 116 -14.42 -3.56 -3.10
N LEU A 117 -15.02 -4.60 -3.69
CA LEU A 117 -14.31 -5.73 -4.27
C LEU A 117 -13.39 -5.28 -5.41
N ALA A 118 -13.89 -4.47 -6.32
CA ALA A 118 -13.14 -4.00 -7.48
C ALA A 118 -11.89 -3.21 -7.04
N ILE A 119 -12.06 -2.27 -6.09
CA ILE A 119 -10.97 -1.38 -5.68
C ILE A 119 -9.99 -2.07 -4.72
N ASN A 120 -10.47 -2.82 -3.72
CA ASN A 120 -9.60 -3.31 -2.65
C ASN A 120 -9.05 -4.72 -2.87
N MET A 121 -9.64 -5.50 -3.78
CA MET A 121 -9.25 -6.89 -4.00
C MET A 121 -8.83 -7.15 -5.45
N LYS A 122 -9.73 -6.88 -6.43
CA LYS A 122 -9.44 -7.14 -7.85
C LYS A 122 -8.23 -6.32 -8.32
N SER A 123 -8.10 -5.07 -7.89
CA SER A 123 -6.95 -4.21 -8.21
C SER A 123 -5.62 -4.81 -7.76
N VAL A 124 -5.57 -5.33 -6.52
CA VAL A 124 -4.37 -6.00 -5.98
C VAL A 124 -4.03 -7.23 -6.79
N PHE A 125 -5.03 -8.02 -7.16
CA PHE A 125 -4.84 -9.18 -8.05
C PHE A 125 -4.28 -8.75 -9.42
N TYR A 126 -4.79 -7.66 -10.01
CA TYR A 126 -4.30 -7.14 -11.29
C TYR A 126 -2.84 -6.67 -11.18
N GLY A 127 -2.51 -5.91 -10.14
CA GLY A 127 -1.14 -5.46 -9.90
C GLY A 127 -0.17 -6.62 -9.68
N CYS A 128 -0.55 -7.62 -8.88
CA CYS A 128 0.25 -8.84 -8.70
C CYS A 128 0.47 -9.56 -10.04
N GLN A 129 -0.61 -9.83 -10.79
CA GLN A 129 -0.53 -10.56 -12.05
C GLN A 129 0.21 -9.77 -13.14
N GLY A 130 0.06 -8.44 -13.18
CA GLY A 130 0.83 -7.59 -14.08
C GLY A 130 2.32 -7.62 -13.77
N ALA A 131 2.68 -7.47 -12.49
CA ALA A 131 4.09 -7.45 -12.08
C ALA A 131 4.80 -8.79 -12.33
N ILE A 132 4.19 -9.93 -11.99
CA ILE A 132 4.85 -11.25 -12.15
C ILE A 132 5.14 -11.60 -13.61
N ARG A 133 4.37 -11.07 -14.58
CA ARG A 133 4.67 -11.26 -16.02
C ARG A 133 6.06 -10.74 -16.40
N HIS A 134 6.52 -9.70 -15.73
CA HIS A 134 7.84 -9.11 -15.97
C HIS A 134 8.88 -9.63 -14.98
N MET A 135 8.51 -9.84 -13.72
CA MET A 135 9.43 -10.30 -12.67
C MET A 135 9.90 -11.74 -12.87
N ILE A 136 9.04 -12.65 -13.37
CA ILE A 136 9.42 -14.06 -13.64
C ILE A 136 10.57 -14.14 -14.65
N PRO A 137 10.48 -13.58 -15.87
CA PRO A 137 11.62 -13.61 -16.80
C PRO A 137 12.83 -12.82 -16.29
N GLN A 138 12.64 -11.85 -15.37
CA GLN A 138 13.71 -11.11 -14.73
C GLN A 138 14.43 -11.95 -13.66
N GLY A 139 13.79 -12.99 -13.09
CA GLY A 139 14.31 -13.84 -12.02
C GLY A 139 14.40 -13.14 -10.66
N SER A 140 13.70 -12.01 -10.50
CA SER A 140 13.72 -11.24 -9.25
C SER A 140 12.52 -10.31 -9.18
N GLY A 141 12.06 -9.99 -7.97
CA GLY A 141 10.99 -9.03 -7.74
C GLY A 141 10.51 -8.99 -6.29
N ASN A 142 9.78 -7.94 -5.96
CA ASN A 142 9.22 -7.76 -4.64
C ASN A 142 7.83 -7.14 -4.73
N ILE A 143 6.81 -7.85 -4.26
CA ILE A 143 5.41 -7.40 -4.27
C ILE A 143 4.99 -7.12 -2.84
N ILE A 144 4.51 -5.91 -2.59
CA ILE A 144 3.99 -5.49 -1.29
C ILE A 144 2.51 -5.12 -1.42
N ASN A 145 1.67 -5.86 -0.73
CA ASN A 145 0.23 -5.65 -0.72
C ASN A 145 -0.21 -4.96 0.58
N ILE A 146 -1.14 -4.02 0.50
CA ILE A 146 -1.73 -3.41 1.71
C ILE A 146 -3.01 -4.14 2.09
N SER A 147 -2.91 -4.93 3.18
CA SER A 147 -4.02 -5.52 3.90
C SER A 147 -4.56 -4.55 4.96
N SER A 148 -4.94 -5.00 6.14
CA SER A 148 -5.42 -4.18 7.26
C SER A 148 -5.44 -4.97 8.56
N GLY A 149 -5.28 -4.31 9.69
CA GLY A 149 -5.58 -4.88 11.02
C GLY A 149 -7.04 -5.34 11.19
N ALA A 150 -7.94 -4.92 10.30
CA ALA A 150 -9.32 -5.41 10.27
C ALA A 150 -9.45 -6.92 10.00
N ILE A 151 -8.39 -7.58 9.52
CA ILE A 151 -8.35 -9.04 9.36
C ILE A 151 -8.17 -9.78 10.69
N ASP A 152 -7.62 -9.11 11.68
CA ASP A 152 -7.30 -9.69 12.99
C ASP A 152 -8.32 -9.28 14.07
N THR A 153 -9.02 -8.15 13.88
CA THR A 153 -9.94 -7.59 14.87
C THR A 153 -11.29 -7.28 14.22
N PRO A 154 -12.33 -8.07 14.48
CA PRO A 154 -13.66 -7.81 13.93
C PRO A 154 -14.24 -6.52 14.53
N ALA A 155 -14.89 -5.73 13.68
CA ALA A 155 -15.62 -4.54 14.13
C ALA A 155 -16.94 -4.40 13.36
N PRO A 156 -17.99 -3.91 14.01
CA PRO A 156 -19.25 -3.59 13.33
C PRO A 156 -18.99 -2.67 12.12
N THR A 157 -19.79 -2.82 11.08
CA THR A 157 -19.74 -2.07 9.81
C THR A 157 -18.55 -2.34 8.89
N LEU A 158 -17.52 -3.07 9.33
CA LEU A 158 -16.32 -3.33 8.51
C LEU A 158 -16.35 -4.63 7.70
N ALA A 159 -17.45 -5.37 7.65
CA ALA A 159 -17.49 -6.70 7.06
C ALA A 159 -16.96 -6.75 5.63
N CYS A 160 -17.51 -5.93 4.72
CA CYS A 160 -17.07 -5.92 3.30
C CYS A 160 -15.60 -5.50 3.15
N TYR A 161 -15.19 -4.49 3.91
CA TYR A 161 -13.80 -4.06 3.92
C TYR A 161 -12.86 -5.17 4.42
N ALA A 162 -13.15 -5.76 5.59
CA ALA A 162 -12.34 -6.83 6.18
C ALA A 162 -12.25 -8.06 5.28
N MET A 163 -13.36 -8.45 4.60
CA MET A 163 -13.36 -9.53 3.61
C MET A 163 -12.37 -9.27 2.48
N THR A 164 -12.36 -8.05 1.90
CA THR A 164 -11.40 -7.73 0.84
C THR A 164 -9.95 -7.79 1.33
N LYS A 165 -9.69 -7.31 2.55
CA LYS A 165 -8.34 -7.28 3.12
C LYS A 165 -7.87 -8.67 3.58
N ALA A 166 -8.79 -9.54 3.99
CA ALA A 166 -8.51 -10.97 4.24
C ALA A 166 -8.17 -11.72 2.94
N ALA A 167 -8.90 -11.44 1.85
CA ALA A 167 -8.59 -11.99 0.53
C ALA A 167 -7.20 -11.56 0.06
N VAL A 168 -6.80 -10.30 0.24
CA VAL A 168 -5.45 -9.79 -0.07
C VAL A 168 -4.38 -10.52 0.76
N ALA A 169 -4.64 -10.74 2.06
CA ALA A 169 -3.73 -11.47 2.93
C ALA A 169 -3.53 -12.92 2.47
N MET A 170 -4.61 -13.60 2.05
CA MET A 170 -4.51 -14.96 1.54
C MET A 170 -3.86 -15.01 0.16
N LEU A 171 -4.19 -14.10 -0.75
CA LEU A 171 -3.52 -13.96 -2.04
C LEU A 171 -2.01 -13.82 -1.86
N THR A 172 -1.57 -12.98 -0.93
CA THR A 172 -0.15 -12.76 -0.62
C THR A 172 0.55 -14.09 -0.26
N LYS A 173 -0.05 -14.88 0.63
CA LYS A 173 0.51 -16.17 1.06
C LYS A 173 0.59 -17.17 -0.08
N THR A 174 -0.50 -17.31 -0.85
CA THR A 174 -0.56 -18.24 -1.97
C THR A 174 0.42 -17.84 -3.06
N LEU A 175 0.40 -16.58 -3.48
CA LEU A 175 1.30 -16.10 -4.53
C LEU A 175 2.77 -16.22 -4.14
N ALA A 176 3.12 -16.01 -2.85
CA ALA A 176 4.48 -16.23 -2.37
C ALA A 176 4.98 -17.65 -2.59
N THR A 177 4.11 -18.67 -2.52
CA THR A 177 4.47 -20.05 -2.79
C THR A 177 4.59 -20.36 -4.28
N GLU A 178 3.78 -19.68 -5.11
CA GLU A 178 3.80 -19.85 -6.57
C GLU A 178 5.06 -19.26 -7.21
N VAL A 179 5.47 -18.06 -6.78
CA VAL A 179 6.55 -17.29 -7.43
C VAL A 179 7.87 -17.24 -6.65
N GLY A 180 7.89 -17.81 -5.44
CA GLY A 180 9.12 -17.92 -4.64
C GLY A 180 10.26 -18.66 -5.36
N PRO A 181 10.00 -19.79 -6.06
CA PRO A 181 11.00 -20.48 -6.87
C PRO A 181 11.62 -19.61 -7.98
N GLU A 182 10.91 -18.56 -8.42
CA GLU A 182 11.35 -17.61 -9.43
C GLU A 182 12.12 -16.41 -8.86
N GLY A 183 12.49 -16.45 -7.58
CA GLY A 183 13.21 -15.37 -6.91
C GLY A 183 12.36 -14.14 -6.57
N ILE A 184 11.04 -14.28 -6.56
CA ILE A 184 10.10 -13.18 -6.27
C ILE A 184 9.56 -13.31 -4.86
N ARG A 185 9.65 -12.24 -4.07
CA ARG A 185 9.07 -12.18 -2.73
C ARG A 185 7.72 -11.47 -2.77
N VAL A 186 6.76 -11.97 -2.02
CA VAL A 186 5.42 -11.37 -1.91
C VAL A 186 5.06 -11.27 -0.43
N ASN A 187 4.89 -10.06 0.07
CA ASN A 187 4.51 -9.82 1.46
C ASN A 187 3.34 -8.84 1.55
N ALA A 188 2.69 -8.80 2.68
CA ALA A 188 1.65 -7.81 2.96
C ALA A 188 1.97 -7.01 4.22
N ILE A 189 1.46 -5.78 4.24
CA ILE A 189 1.40 -4.95 5.44
C ILE A 189 -0.07 -4.84 5.86
N ALA A 190 -0.35 -5.06 7.13
CA ALA A 190 -1.67 -4.92 7.74
C ALA A 190 -1.64 -3.79 8.79
N PRO A 191 -1.75 -2.52 8.35
CA PRO A 191 -1.67 -1.38 9.25
C PRO A 191 -2.80 -1.39 10.30
N GLY A 192 -2.51 -0.83 11.45
CA GLY A 192 -3.54 -0.45 12.42
C GLY A 192 -4.31 0.80 11.97
N VAL A 193 -4.77 1.59 12.94
CA VAL A 193 -5.38 2.89 12.64
C VAL A 193 -4.30 3.90 12.29
N ILE A 194 -4.33 4.38 11.06
CA ILE A 194 -3.38 5.35 10.50
C ILE A 194 -4.09 6.66 10.20
N HIS A 195 -3.50 7.78 10.61
CA HIS A 195 -3.99 9.12 10.32
C HIS A 195 -3.67 9.50 8.87
N THR A 196 -4.67 9.41 8.00
CA THR A 196 -4.57 9.69 6.56
C THR A 196 -5.93 10.14 6.02
N ASN A 197 -5.97 10.60 4.78
CA ASN A 197 -7.23 10.91 4.08
C ASN A 197 -8.24 9.74 4.07
N PHE A 198 -7.78 8.51 4.19
CA PHE A 198 -8.63 7.32 4.30
C PHE A 198 -9.57 7.38 5.53
N SER A 199 -9.11 7.96 6.64
CA SER A 199 -9.88 8.13 7.88
C SER A 199 -10.51 9.53 8.02
N ARG A 200 -10.37 10.40 7.00
CA ARG A 200 -10.74 11.82 7.04
C ARG A 200 -12.18 12.08 7.44
N HIS A 201 -13.11 11.22 7.00
CA HIS A 201 -14.53 11.29 7.38
C HIS A 201 -14.79 11.27 8.90
N ASN A 202 -13.81 10.83 9.72
CA ASN A 202 -13.96 10.80 11.18
C ASN A 202 -13.63 12.15 11.85
N TYR A 203 -12.98 13.07 11.14
CA TYR A 203 -12.46 14.30 11.73
C TYR A 203 -12.60 15.56 10.85
N THR A 204 -13.43 15.50 9.82
CA THR A 204 -13.81 16.70 9.03
C THR A 204 -15.11 17.30 9.50
N ASP A 205 -15.26 18.61 9.27
CA ASP A 205 -16.52 19.33 9.43
C ASP A 205 -17.51 19.05 8.29
N ALA A 206 -18.65 19.76 8.27
CA ALA A 206 -19.67 19.61 7.25
C ALA A 206 -19.21 20.11 5.87
N GLU A 207 -18.26 21.02 5.83
CA GLU A 207 -17.63 21.61 4.66
C GLU A 207 -16.45 20.78 4.14
N GLY A 208 -16.06 19.72 4.87
CA GLY A 208 -14.97 18.80 4.50
C GLY A 208 -13.58 19.28 4.94
N ASN A 209 -13.47 20.33 5.75
CA ASN A 209 -12.20 20.76 6.31
C ASN A 209 -11.85 19.93 7.56
N GLU A 210 -10.56 19.80 7.86
CA GLU A 210 -10.13 19.17 9.11
C GLU A 210 -10.48 20.07 10.30
N ASP A 211 -11.24 19.49 11.24
CA ASP A 211 -11.58 20.12 12.52
C ASP A 211 -10.55 19.68 13.58
N PRO A 212 -9.72 20.59 14.10
CA PRO A 212 -8.67 20.26 15.06
C PRO A 212 -9.18 19.54 16.32
N GLU A 213 -10.37 19.88 16.82
CA GLU A 213 -10.96 19.23 17.99
C GLU A 213 -11.36 17.77 17.65
N ARG A 214 -11.91 17.55 16.46
CA ARG A 214 -12.26 16.19 16.00
C ARG A 214 -11.02 15.36 15.73
N VAL A 215 -9.95 15.96 15.16
CA VAL A 215 -8.66 15.30 14.99
C VAL A 215 -8.10 14.83 16.34
N GLU A 216 -8.09 15.70 17.34
CA GLU A 216 -7.60 15.37 18.67
C GLU A 216 -8.46 14.27 19.33
N LYS A 217 -9.77 14.37 19.21
CA LYS A 217 -10.72 13.37 19.67
C LYS A 217 -10.52 12.00 19.00
N TYR A 218 -10.30 12.02 17.67
CA TYR A 218 -9.99 10.85 16.88
C TYR A 218 -8.68 10.21 17.36
N LYS A 219 -7.60 10.99 17.45
CA LYS A 219 -6.28 10.51 17.89
C LYS A 219 -6.34 9.93 19.31
N LYS A 220 -7.02 10.60 20.24
CA LYS A 220 -7.21 10.12 21.62
C LYS A 220 -8.00 8.82 21.67
N ARG A 221 -9.15 8.75 20.96
CA ARG A 221 -10.01 7.56 20.94
C ARG A 221 -9.28 6.34 20.41
N PHE A 222 -8.73 6.45 19.20
CA PHE A 222 -8.11 5.31 18.54
C PHE A 222 -6.71 5.02 19.07
N GLY A 223 -5.96 6.03 19.49
CA GLY A 223 -4.67 5.84 20.14
C GLY A 223 -4.79 5.09 21.46
N SER A 224 -5.89 5.28 22.21
CA SER A 224 -6.10 4.53 23.46
C SER A 224 -6.28 3.01 23.27
N MET A 225 -6.62 2.57 22.05
CA MET A 225 -6.79 1.16 21.71
C MET A 225 -5.46 0.45 21.46
N ALA A 226 -4.40 1.20 21.15
CA ALA A 226 -3.08 0.65 20.92
C ALA A 226 -2.21 0.74 22.18
N PRO A 227 -1.42 -0.28 22.54
CA PRO A 227 -0.42 -0.23 23.62
C PRO A 227 0.54 0.95 23.52
N LEU A 228 0.95 1.35 22.29
CA LEU A 228 1.81 2.53 22.06
C LEU A 228 1.09 3.88 22.26
N ARG A 229 -0.21 3.87 22.59
CA ARG A 229 -1.01 5.06 22.94
C ARG A 229 -1.04 6.16 21.90
N ARG A 230 -0.87 5.82 20.64
CA ARG A 230 -1.00 6.74 19.50
C ARG A 230 -1.67 6.05 18.31
N VAL A 231 -2.25 6.82 17.40
CA VAL A 231 -2.53 6.37 16.04
C VAL A 231 -1.22 6.36 15.25
N GLY A 232 -1.12 5.51 14.25
CA GLY A 232 0.02 5.52 13.32
C GLY A 232 -0.08 6.67 12.34
N GLU A 233 1.06 7.06 11.78
CA GLU A 233 1.16 7.97 10.67
C GLU A 233 1.51 7.17 9.37
N ALA A 234 1.29 7.78 8.20
CA ALA A 234 1.61 7.14 6.93
C ALA A 234 3.08 6.68 6.85
N GLN A 235 3.99 7.42 7.50
CA GLN A 235 5.40 7.08 7.58
C GLN A 235 5.67 5.77 8.32
N ASP A 236 4.94 5.42 9.37
CA ASP A 236 5.11 4.13 10.07
C ASP A 236 4.90 2.93 9.12
N VAL A 237 4.01 3.10 8.13
CA VAL A 237 3.74 2.08 7.10
C VAL A 237 4.79 2.13 6.00
N ALA A 238 5.19 3.31 5.57
CA ALA A 238 6.22 3.51 4.55
C ALA A 238 7.58 2.93 4.99
N ASP A 239 7.97 3.10 6.25
CA ASP A 239 9.19 2.51 6.82
C ASP A 239 9.14 0.97 6.82
N THR A 240 7.95 0.40 7.13
CA THR A 240 7.74 -1.05 7.05
C THR A 240 7.84 -1.54 5.60
N LEU A 241 7.33 -0.75 4.64
CA LEU A 241 7.41 -1.06 3.22
C LEU A 241 8.86 -1.01 2.73
N LEU A 242 9.62 0.03 3.09
CA LEU A 242 11.04 0.13 2.78
C LEU A 242 11.82 -1.07 3.34
N PHE A 243 11.58 -1.46 4.59
CA PHE A 243 12.19 -2.66 5.17
C PHE A 243 11.91 -3.90 4.33
N LEU A 244 10.65 -4.14 3.94
CA LEU A 244 10.28 -5.27 3.09
C LEU A 244 10.93 -5.21 1.69
N CYS A 245 11.24 -4.02 1.18
CA CYS A 245 11.95 -3.84 -0.09
C CYS A 245 13.47 -4.05 0.06
N SER A 246 14.02 -3.88 1.25
CA SER A 246 15.45 -3.99 1.53
C SER A 246 15.97 -5.42 1.53
N THR A 247 17.29 -5.58 1.48
CA THR A 247 17.96 -6.88 1.65
C THR A 247 17.80 -7.44 3.07
N GLY A 248 17.47 -6.58 4.06
CA GLY A 248 17.15 -7.00 5.42
C GLY A 248 15.93 -7.94 5.50
N ALA A 249 15.04 -7.90 4.50
CA ALA A 249 13.90 -8.79 4.37
C ALA A 249 14.10 -9.90 3.32
N SER A 250 15.34 -10.18 2.89
CA SER A 250 15.64 -11.13 1.81
C SER A 250 15.13 -12.56 2.06
N PHE A 251 14.99 -12.95 3.33
CA PHE A 251 14.46 -14.27 3.72
C PHE A 251 12.98 -14.21 4.17
N MET A 252 12.24 -13.15 3.74
CA MET A 252 10.84 -12.95 4.11
C MET A 252 9.95 -12.97 2.87
N THR A 253 9.08 -13.99 2.77
CA THR A 253 8.01 -14.05 1.77
C THR A 253 6.76 -14.69 2.40
N GLY A 254 5.58 -14.36 1.91
CA GLY A 254 4.29 -14.81 2.43
C GLY A 254 3.93 -14.24 3.81
N GLN A 255 4.65 -13.23 4.30
CA GLN A 255 4.44 -12.66 5.63
C GLN A 255 3.44 -11.50 5.60
N ILE A 256 2.79 -11.28 6.76
CA ILE A 256 1.89 -10.14 6.97
C ILE A 256 2.41 -9.35 8.16
N LEU A 257 3.05 -8.22 7.90
CA LEU A 257 3.61 -7.34 8.92
C LEU A 257 2.53 -6.37 9.44
N ARG A 258 2.54 -6.11 10.73
CA ARG A 258 1.48 -5.38 11.43
C ARG A 258 1.98 -4.13 12.16
N PRO A 259 2.29 -3.03 11.45
CA PRO A 259 2.56 -1.74 12.10
C PRO A 259 1.25 -1.16 12.65
N ASN A 260 0.85 -1.59 13.86
CA ASN A 260 -0.44 -1.29 14.46
C ASN A 260 -0.36 -0.79 15.91
N GLY A 261 0.86 -0.48 16.38
CA GLY A 261 1.06 -0.03 17.76
C GLY A 261 0.69 -1.06 18.85
N GLY A 262 0.53 -2.33 18.46
CA GLY A 262 0.12 -3.43 19.35
C GLY A 262 -1.39 -3.60 19.48
N ALA A 263 -2.21 -2.91 18.66
CA ALA A 263 -3.68 -3.00 18.76
C ALA A 263 -4.23 -4.40 18.44
N ALA A 264 -3.50 -5.20 17.65
CA ALA A 264 -3.79 -6.61 17.41
C ALA A 264 -2.47 -7.39 17.35
N MET A 265 -2.40 -8.51 18.05
CA MET A 265 -1.21 -9.37 18.19
C MET A 265 -1.60 -10.83 17.93
N PRO A 266 -2.02 -11.19 16.71
CA PRO A 266 -2.32 -12.58 16.39
C PRO A 266 -1.04 -13.43 16.41
N TRP A 267 -1.19 -14.73 16.69
CA TRP A 267 -0.10 -15.70 16.64
C TRP A 267 0.40 -15.90 15.19
#